data_8098bbb912782c95040142839e5a9a99
#
_entry.id   8098bbb912782c95040142839e5a9a99
#
_cell.length_a   1.000
_cell.length_b   1.000
_cell.length_c   1.000
_cell.angle_alpha   90.00
_cell.angle_beta   90.00
_cell.angle_gamma   90.00
#
_symmetry.space_group_name_H-M   'P 1'
#
loop_
_entity.id
_entity.type
_entity.pdbx_description
1 polymer ?
#
loop_
_entity_poly.entity_id
_entity_poly.type
_entity_poly.pdbx_seq_one_letter_code
_entity_poly.pdbx_strand_id
1 'polypeptide(L)'
;MKAFYKMIVAAVAAGVFVNAYSKVILPSFYADNMVLQQKALMTVKGKAIPNSTVKFKASWDNKTILAKADAQGEFTIKFRVPAASMKAYKLSFSDGNGEKVLSDVYSGEVWLCSGQSNMEMPVKGWGMINENDREVADAAKYPMIRFLQVRMFANKNKPADDTELWKTWEICSPQNVEKFSALAYLFGKELYDRLRVPIGLVQSAYGGASAEAWMGLETLKTFAEMKDELEKYGKY
;
A
#
# COMPACT_ATOMS: atom_id res chain seq x y z
N MET A 1 -35.39 -70.30 14.20
CA MET A 1 -35.75 -69.01 13.55
C MET A 1 -34.72 -67.99 14.00
N LYS A 2 -33.68 -67.76 13.20
CA LYS A 2 -32.66 -66.75 13.50
C LYS A 2 -32.79 -65.69 12.40
N ALA A 3 -33.33 -64.53 12.79
CA ALA A 3 -33.47 -63.37 11.91
C ALA A 3 -32.10 -62.68 11.80
N PHE A 4 -31.56 -62.64 10.61
CA PHE A 4 -30.37 -61.84 10.30
C PHE A 4 -30.77 -60.38 10.09
N TYR A 5 -30.41 -59.52 11.07
CA TYR A 5 -30.46 -58.08 10.90
C TYR A 5 -29.23 -57.65 10.06
N LYS A 6 -29.46 -57.26 8.82
CA LYS A 6 -28.48 -56.51 8.03
C LYS A 6 -28.52 -55.07 8.47
N MET A 7 -27.56 -54.62 9.24
CA MET A 7 -27.31 -53.22 9.52
C MET A 7 -26.61 -52.61 8.29
N ILE A 8 -27.31 -51.81 7.53
CA ILE A 8 -26.74 -50.96 6.52
C ILE A 8 -26.22 -49.72 7.25
N VAL A 9 -24.91 -49.62 7.43
CA VAL A 9 -24.26 -48.39 7.89
C VAL A 9 -24.12 -47.45 6.68
N ALA A 10 -25.04 -46.53 6.53
CA ALA A 10 -24.88 -45.43 5.59
C ALA A 10 -23.88 -44.43 6.17
N ALA A 11 -22.65 -44.49 5.68
CA ALA A 11 -21.65 -43.45 5.96
C ALA A 11 -22.09 -42.16 5.23
N VAL A 12 -22.74 -41.27 5.93
CA VAL A 12 -22.95 -39.89 5.48
C VAL A 12 -21.59 -39.19 5.60
N ALA A 13 -20.84 -39.19 4.52
CA ALA A 13 -19.71 -38.28 4.38
C ALA A 13 -20.28 -36.86 4.31
N ALA A 14 -20.40 -36.22 5.47
CA ALA A 14 -20.63 -34.78 5.54
C ALA A 14 -19.34 -34.10 5.04
N GLY A 15 -19.31 -33.87 3.73
CA GLY A 15 -18.32 -32.99 3.13
C GLY A 15 -18.48 -31.61 3.76
N VAL A 16 -17.63 -31.29 4.73
CA VAL A 16 -17.46 -29.94 5.19
C VAL A 16 -16.85 -29.20 3.99
N PHE A 17 -17.70 -28.61 3.17
CA PHE A 17 -17.28 -27.59 2.23
C PHE A 17 -16.80 -26.39 3.06
N VAL A 18 -15.53 -26.41 3.44
CA VAL A 18 -14.86 -25.20 3.86
C VAL A 18 -14.88 -24.31 2.62
N ASN A 19 -15.83 -23.39 2.57
CA ASN A 19 -15.75 -22.26 1.64
C ASN A 19 -14.52 -21.46 2.02
N ALA A 20 -13.36 -21.89 1.57
CA ALA A 20 -12.18 -21.07 1.54
C ALA A 20 -12.47 -19.97 0.52
N TYR A 21 -13.06 -18.86 0.99
CA TYR A 21 -13.09 -17.64 0.23
C TYR A 21 -11.64 -17.20 0.00
N SER A 22 -11.03 -17.70 -1.06
CA SER A 22 -9.75 -17.19 -1.51
C SER A 22 -10.01 -15.79 -2.04
N LYS A 23 -9.78 -14.82 -1.19
CA LYS A 23 -9.92 -13.41 -1.51
C LYS A 23 -8.63 -12.96 -2.18
N VAL A 24 -8.72 -12.25 -3.30
CA VAL A 24 -7.55 -11.58 -3.89
C VAL A 24 -6.83 -10.78 -2.82
N ILE A 25 -5.53 -11.05 -2.66
CA ILE A 25 -4.65 -10.39 -1.69
C ILE A 25 -3.75 -9.43 -2.46
N LEU A 26 -3.74 -8.19 -2.05
CA LEU A 26 -2.86 -7.14 -2.57
C LEU A 26 -1.90 -6.71 -1.45
N PRO A 27 -0.70 -6.18 -1.79
CA PRO A 27 0.15 -5.49 -0.83
C PRO A 27 -0.61 -4.44 -0.04
N SER A 28 -0.22 -4.25 1.21
CA SER A 28 -0.95 -3.45 2.22
C SER A 28 -1.17 -1.99 1.82
N PHE A 29 -0.28 -1.44 1.00
CA PHE A 29 -0.37 -0.07 0.50
C PHE A 29 -1.41 0.14 -0.61
N TYR A 30 -2.00 -0.95 -1.16
CA TYR A 30 -3.19 -0.86 -2.02
C TYR A 30 -4.44 -0.93 -1.16
N ALA A 31 -5.02 0.20 -0.85
CA ALA A 31 -6.17 0.31 0.05
C ALA A 31 -7.14 1.41 -0.40
N ASP A 32 -8.26 1.48 0.28
CA ASP A 32 -9.21 2.57 0.12
C ASP A 32 -8.53 3.93 0.39
N ASN A 33 -9.05 5.00 -0.15
CA ASN A 33 -8.57 6.38 -0.03
C ASN A 33 -7.21 6.65 -0.71
N MET A 34 -6.59 5.68 -1.40
CA MET A 34 -5.27 5.89 -2.01
C MET A 34 -5.30 6.88 -3.18
N VAL A 35 -4.16 7.50 -3.42
CA VAL A 35 -3.88 8.28 -4.63
C VAL A 35 -2.93 7.48 -5.51
N LEU A 36 -3.24 7.40 -6.80
CA LEU A 36 -2.38 6.81 -7.82
C LEU A 36 -1.70 7.92 -8.63
N GLN A 37 -0.42 7.73 -8.95
CA GLN A 37 0.31 8.68 -9.79
C GLN A 37 -0.37 8.81 -11.14
N GLN A 38 -0.81 10.03 -11.48
CA GLN A 38 -1.47 10.32 -12.75
C GLN A 38 -0.61 9.95 -13.96
N LYS A 39 -1.27 9.53 -15.04
CA LYS A 39 -0.63 9.18 -16.34
C LYS A 39 0.41 8.06 -16.26
N ALA A 40 0.64 7.48 -15.09
CA ALA A 40 1.61 6.40 -14.91
C ALA A 40 1.09 5.05 -15.46
N LEU A 41 2.03 4.20 -15.87
CA LEU A 41 1.77 2.79 -16.08
C LEU A 41 2.02 2.06 -14.76
N MET A 42 0.94 1.71 -14.08
CA MET A 42 1.00 0.96 -12.82
C MET A 42 1.22 -0.52 -13.08
N THR A 43 2.01 -1.14 -12.19
CA THR A 43 2.17 -2.60 -12.12
C THR A 43 1.76 -3.04 -10.73
N VAL A 44 0.66 -3.80 -10.64
CA VAL A 44 0.15 -4.37 -9.40
C VAL A 44 0.48 -5.85 -9.38
N LYS A 45 1.19 -6.28 -8.35
CA LYS A 45 1.39 -7.68 -8.02
C LYS A 45 0.47 -8.06 -6.86
N GLY A 46 0.01 -9.29 -6.84
CA GLY A 46 -0.84 -9.80 -5.77
C GLY A 46 -0.94 -11.30 -5.79
N LYS A 47 -1.76 -11.84 -4.89
CA LYS A 47 -2.05 -13.28 -4.81
C LYS A 47 -3.54 -13.53 -5.00
N ALA A 48 -3.84 -14.63 -5.64
CA ALA A 48 -5.19 -15.14 -5.90
C ALA A 48 -5.17 -16.66 -5.83
N ILE A 49 -6.27 -17.32 -6.19
CA ILE A 49 -6.30 -18.77 -6.30
C ILE A 49 -5.26 -19.22 -7.34
N PRO A 50 -4.41 -20.21 -7.02
CA PRO A 50 -3.48 -20.79 -7.99
C PRO A 50 -4.16 -21.17 -9.31
N ASN A 51 -3.52 -20.82 -10.42
CA ASN A 51 -4.00 -21.08 -11.78
C ASN A 51 -5.35 -20.42 -12.15
N SER A 52 -5.91 -19.55 -11.32
CA SER A 52 -7.13 -18.80 -11.64
C SER A 52 -6.86 -17.65 -12.62
N THR A 53 -7.93 -17.09 -13.17
CA THR A 53 -7.87 -15.86 -13.96
C THR A 53 -8.36 -14.69 -13.10
N VAL A 54 -7.47 -13.76 -12.83
CA VAL A 54 -7.81 -12.52 -12.13
C VAL A 54 -8.32 -11.49 -13.14
N LYS A 55 -9.52 -10.97 -12.87
CA LYS A 55 -10.15 -9.89 -13.63
C LYS A 55 -9.94 -8.58 -12.88
N PHE A 56 -9.38 -7.60 -13.56
CA PHE A 56 -9.25 -6.24 -13.05
C PHE A 56 -10.17 -5.30 -13.82
N LYS A 57 -10.81 -4.41 -13.09
CA LYS A 57 -11.58 -3.29 -13.64
C LYS A 57 -11.30 -2.02 -12.84
N ALA A 58 -11.24 -0.91 -13.56
CA ALA A 58 -11.20 0.42 -12.99
C ALA A 58 -12.41 1.22 -13.45
N SER A 59 -13.00 1.99 -12.55
CA SER A 59 -14.25 2.71 -12.88
C SER A 59 -14.05 3.94 -13.77
N TRP A 60 -12.83 4.26 -14.17
CA TRP A 60 -12.55 5.35 -15.11
C TRP A 60 -12.70 4.95 -16.57
N ASP A 61 -12.70 3.66 -16.86
CA ASP A 61 -12.98 3.14 -18.19
C ASP A 61 -13.81 1.83 -18.11
N ASN A 62 -14.21 1.34 -19.26
CA ASN A 62 -15.00 0.10 -19.35
C ASN A 62 -14.13 -1.14 -19.65
N LYS A 63 -12.81 -1.04 -19.53
CA LYS A 63 -11.89 -2.12 -19.88
C LYS A 63 -11.81 -3.15 -18.75
N THR A 64 -11.78 -4.41 -19.16
CA THR A 64 -11.41 -5.51 -18.27
C THR A 64 -10.03 -6.00 -18.67
N ILE A 65 -9.11 -6.04 -17.70
CA ILE A 65 -7.79 -6.62 -17.88
C ILE A 65 -7.79 -7.99 -17.21
N LEU A 66 -7.27 -8.98 -17.92
CA LEU A 66 -7.16 -10.35 -17.42
C LEU A 66 -5.68 -10.67 -17.16
N ALA A 67 -5.41 -11.30 -16.02
CA ALA A 67 -4.10 -11.87 -15.69
C ALA A 67 -4.27 -13.28 -15.16
N LYS A 68 -3.38 -14.19 -15.50
CA LYS A 68 -3.38 -15.54 -14.96
C LYS A 68 -2.49 -15.58 -13.73
N ALA A 69 -3.01 -16.09 -12.63
CA ALA A 69 -2.22 -16.44 -11.47
C ALA A 69 -1.43 -17.72 -11.76
N ASP A 70 -0.20 -17.78 -11.30
CA ASP A 70 0.67 -18.95 -11.44
C ASP A 70 0.30 -20.08 -10.45
N ALA A 71 1.14 -21.12 -10.38
CA ALA A 71 0.94 -22.24 -9.47
C ALA A 71 1.09 -21.85 -7.98
N GLN A 72 1.74 -20.73 -7.68
CA GLN A 72 1.88 -20.14 -6.34
C GLN A 72 0.78 -19.13 -6.04
N GLY A 73 -0.12 -18.88 -7.01
CA GLY A 73 -1.18 -17.91 -6.93
C GLY A 73 -0.73 -16.47 -7.21
N GLU A 74 0.51 -16.24 -7.64
CA GLU A 74 1.01 -14.91 -7.91
C GLU A 74 0.51 -14.39 -9.26
N PHE A 75 0.07 -13.14 -9.31
CA PHE A 75 -0.36 -12.49 -10.54
C PHE A 75 0.23 -11.09 -10.67
N THR A 76 0.31 -10.62 -11.90
CA THR A 76 0.73 -9.25 -12.23
C THR A 76 -0.25 -8.63 -13.20
N ILE A 77 -0.74 -7.44 -12.85
CA ILE A 77 -1.63 -6.63 -13.69
C ILE A 77 -0.96 -5.30 -13.98
N LYS A 78 -1.02 -4.88 -15.25
CA LYS A 78 -0.54 -3.57 -15.69
C LYS A 78 -1.70 -2.76 -16.25
N PHE A 79 -1.84 -1.51 -15.79
CA PHE A 79 -2.86 -0.60 -16.28
C PHE A 79 -2.36 0.84 -16.27
N ARG A 80 -2.95 1.68 -17.11
CA ARG A 80 -2.62 3.10 -17.17
C ARG A 80 -3.59 3.90 -16.32
N VAL A 81 -3.04 4.75 -15.46
CA VAL A 81 -3.81 5.70 -14.63
C VAL A 81 -4.19 6.90 -15.51
N PRO A 82 -5.42 7.42 -15.45
CA PRO A 82 -5.82 8.61 -16.19
C PRO A 82 -5.09 9.87 -15.71
N ALA A 83 -5.33 11.00 -16.35
CA ALA A 83 -4.92 12.31 -15.84
C ALA A 83 -5.58 12.57 -14.48
N ALA A 84 -4.97 13.45 -13.67
CA ALA A 84 -5.47 13.83 -12.36
C ALA A 84 -6.93 14.31 -12.41
N SER A 85 -7.69 13.91 -11.40
CA SER A 85 -9.12 14.22 -11.31
C SER A 85 -9.57 14.26 -9.86
N MET A 86 -10.47 15.19 -9.55
CA MET A 86 -11.17 15.26 -8.25
C MET A 86 -12.31 14.22 -8.13
N LYS A 87 -12.51 13.39 -9.16
CA LYS A 87 -13.48 12.29 -9.14
C LYS A 87 -12.89 11.08 -8.45
N ALA A 88 -13.61 10.52 -7.49
CA ALA A 88 -13.26 9.25 -6.87
C ALA A 88 -13.52 8.08 -7.83
N TYR A 89 -12.60 7.12 -7.82
CA TYR A 89 -12.68 5.90 -8.61
C TYR A 89 -12.75 4.66 -7.71
N LYS A 90 -13.13 3.54 -8.32
CA LYS A 90 -13.06 2.21 -7.72
C LYS A 90 -12.18 1.32 -8.58
N LEU A 91 -11.38 0.48 -7.91
CA LEU A 91 -10.63 -0.60 -8.54
C LEU A 91 -11.18 -1.93 -8.02
N SER A 92 -11.45 -2.86 -8.90
CA SER A 92 -11.88 -4.20 -8.50
C SER A 92 -10.97 -5.27 -9.08
N PHE A 93 -10.69 -6.28 -8.25
CA PHE A 93 -9.89 -7.46 -8.57
C PHE A 93 -10.69 -8.69 -8.18
N SER A 94 -10.99 -9.58 -9.12
CA SER A 94 -11.77 -10.79 -8.87
C SER A 94 -11.10 -12.02 -9.48
N ASP A 95 -11.05 -13.11 -8.73
CA ASP A 95 -10.51 -14.42 -9.18
C ASP A 95 -11.62 -15.45 -9.49
N GLY A 96 -12.88 -15.00 -9.50
CA GLY A 96 -14.04 -15.83 -9.73
C GLY A 96 -14.71 -16.37 -8.45
N ASN A 97 -13.98 -16.45 -7.32
CA ASN A 97 -14.53 -16.89 -6.04
C ASN A 97 -14.64 -15.74 -5.02
N GLY A 98 -14.08 -14.59 -5.35
CA GLY A 98 -14.16 -13.40 -4.51
C GLY A 98 -13.75 -12.15 -5.28
N GLU A 99 -14.08 -11.02 -4.71
CA GLU A 99 -13.73 -9.70 -5.24
C GLU A 99 -13.10 -8.84 -4.14
N LYS A 100 -11.97 -8.22 -4.45
CA LYS A 100 -11.36 -7.15 -3.67
C LYS A 100 -11.68 -5.84 -4.37
N VAL A 101 -12.42 -4.98 -3.71
CA VAL A 101 -12.72 -3.63 -4.19
C VAL A 101 -11.95 -2.63 -3.36
N LEU A 102 -11.30 -1.69 -4.04
CA LEU A 102 -10.68 -0.50 -3.44
C LEU A 102 -11.54 0.70 -3.85
N SER A 103 -11.98 1.45 -2.88
CA SER A 103 -12.90 2.57 -3.04
C SER A 103 -12.21 3.90 -2.69
N ASP A 104 -12.80 5.01 -3.14
CA ASP A 104 -12.28 6.35 -2.90
C ASP A 104 -10.83 6.53 -3.38
N VAL A 105 -10.53 5.93 -4.55
CA VAL A 105 -9.23 6.00 -5.21
C VAL A 105 -9.18 7.22 -6.11
N TYR A 106 -8.10 7.98 -6.02
CA TYR A 106 -7.91 9.17 -6.85
C TYR A 106 -6.73 9.04 -7.80
N SER A 107 -6.79 9.74 -8.91
CA SER A 107 -5.63 10.01 -9.77
C SER A 107 -5.10 11.39 -9.46
N GLY A 108 -3.81 11.50 -9.11
CA GLY A 108 -3.19 12.74 -8.69
C GLY A 108 -1.66 12.65 -8.68
N GLU A 109 -1.03 13.43 -7.83
CA GLU A 109 0.41 13.40 -7.60
C GLU A 109 0.73 12.54 -6.37
N VAL A 110 1.72 11.66 -6.49
CA VAL A 110 2.18 10.81 -5.38
C VAL A 110 3.65 11.09 -5.10
N TRP A 111 3.95 11.39 -3.83
CA TRP A 111 5.29 11.72 -3.38
C TRP A 111 5.76 10.79 -2.27
N LEU A 112 6.95 10.22 -2.43
CA LEU A 112 7.65 9.52 -1.37
C LEU A 112 8.41 10.53 -0.52
N CYS A 113 7.99 10.65 0.74
CA CYS A 113 8.56 11.55 1.74
C CYS A 113 9.47 10.74 2.67
N SER A 114 10.75 10.69 2.31
CA SER A 114 11.73 9.81 2.92
C SER A 114 12.86 10.61 3.59
N GLY A 115 13.48 10.06 4.61
CA GLY A 115 14.60 10.67 5.34
C GLY A 115 14.65 10.27 6.80
N GLN A 116 15.30 11.09 7.60
CA GLN A 116 15.45 10.85 9.03
C GLN A 116 14.56 11.78 9.88
N SER A 117 15.04 12.23 11.04
CA SER A 117 14.28 12.97 12.05
C SER A 117 13.50 14.18 11.53
N ASN A 118 14.04 14.98 10.60
CA ASN A 118 13.30 16.10 10.04
C ASN A 118 12.08 15.67 9.22
N MET A 119 12.20 14.55 8.49
CA MET A 119 11.07 14.00 7.76
C MET A 119 10.10 13.21 8.65
N GLU A 120 10.59 12.68 9.78
CA GLU A 120 9.77 11.96 10.76
C GLU A 120 8.98 12.92 11.66
N MET A 121 9.51 14.12 11.92
CA MET A 121 8.94 15.11 12.85
C MET A 121 7.45 15.36 12.58
N PRO A 122 6.57 15.07 13.57
CA PRO A 122 5.14 15.24 13.39
C PRO A 122 4.72 16.71 13.43
N VAL A 123 3.55 17.02 12.87
CA VAL A 123 2.95 18.35 12.98
C VAL A 123 2.78 18.75 14.44
N LYS A 124 2.37 17.79 15.30
CA LYS A 124 2.18 18.03 16.73
C LYS A 124 2.79 16.89 17.56
N GLY A 125 3.44 17.26 18.66
CA GLY A 125 3.97 16.29 19.63
C GLY A 125 5.43 16.50 20.02
N TRP A 126 6.29 16.95 19.12
CA TRP A 126 7.71 17.22 19.47
C TRP A 126 7.96 18.67 19.91
N GLY A 127 6.96 19.54 19.83
CA GLY A 127 7.08 20.95 20.21
C GLY A 127 7.94 21.80 19.27
N MET A 128 8.27 21.30 18.08
CA MET A 128 9.20 21.93 17.14
C MET A 128 8.49 22.79 16.09
N ILE A 129 7.18 22.60 15.90
CA ILE A 129 6.41 23.34 14.91
C ILE A 129 5.67 24.50 15.59
N ASN A 130 5.99 25.71 15.18
CA ASN A 130 5.23 26.89 15.59
C ASN A 130 3.81 26.85 14.99
N GLU A 131 2.83 27.37 15.73
CA GLU A 131 1.42 27.42 15.31
C GLU A 131 0.84 26.05 14.93
N ASN A 132 1.35 24.94 15.51
CA ASN A 132 0.91 23.59 15.19
C ASN A 132 -0.62 23.40 15.32
N ASP A 133 -1.26 24.04 16.32
CA ASP A 133 -2.72 23.95 16.49
C ASP A 133 -3.48 24.58 15.31
N ARG A 134 -2.93 25.65 14.72
CA ARG A 134 -3.48 26.26 13.50
C ARG A 134 -3.32 25.33 12.30
N GLU A 135 -2.14 24.72 12.13
CA GLU A 135 -1.89 23.77 11.04
C GLU A 135 -2.78 22.53 11.17
N VAL A 136 -3.00 22.05 12.39
CA VAL A 136 -3.94 20.96 12.66
C VAL A 136 -5.37 21.35 12.28
N ALA A 137 -5.84 22.51 12.72
CA ALA A 137 -7.19 22.99 12.37
C ALA A 137 -7.36 23.18 10.85
N ASP A 138 -6.35 23.73 10.18
CA ASP A 138 -6.36 23.97 8.74
C ASP A 138 -6.43 22.69 7.91
N ALA A 139 -5.99 21.55 8.46
CA ALA A 139 -6.03 20.25 7.76
C ALA A 139 -7.43 19.86 7.28
N ALA A 140 -8.49 20.36 7.94
CA ALA A 140 -9.87 20.16 7.51
C ALA A 140 -10.18 20.73 6.10
N LYS A 141 -9.38 21.68 5.62
CA LYS A 141 -9.54 22.32 4.30
C LYS A 141 -8.92 21.49 3.15
N TYR A 142 -8.16 20.42 3.47
CA TYR A 142 -7.35 19.68 2.51
C TYR A 142 -7.72 18.18 2.40
N PRO A 143 -9.01 17.81 2.27
CA PRO A 143 -9.41 16.40 2.25
C PRO A 143 -8.90 15.62 1.03
N MET A 144 -8.37 16.33 0.01
CA MET A 144 -7.76 15.70 -1.17
C MET A 144 -6.27 15.39 -0.99
N ILE A 145 -5.67 15.77 0.14
CA ILE A 145 -4.37 15.24 0.55
C ILE A 145 -4.63 13.93 1.29
N ARG A 146 -3.85 12.89 0.96
CA ARG A 146 -3.94 11.56 1.54
C ARG A 146 -2.60 11.15 2.09
N PHE A 147 -2.60 10.48 3.25
CA PHE A 147 -1.42 10.08 3.99
C PHE A 147 -1.29 8.57 4.04
N LEU A 148 -0.11 8.07 3.77
CA LEU A 148 0.27 6.69 4.07
C LEU A 148 1.55 6.71 4.89
N GLN A 149 1.59 6.01 6.02
CA GLN A 149 2.76 5.93 6.86
C GLN A 149 3.32 4.51 6.88
N VAL A 150 4.52 4.36 6.35
CA VAL A 150 5.29 3.12 6.45
C VAL A 150 5.82 2.97 7.87
N ARG A 151 5.65 1.79 8.46
CA ARG A 151 6.22 1.49 9.77
C ARG A 151 7.74 1.40 9.68
N MET A 152 8.41 1.96 10.68
CA MET A 152 9.85 1.77 10.85
C MET A 152 10.13 0.29 11.11
N PHE A 153 10.70 -0.37 10.12
CA PHE A 153 11.02 -1.79 10.17
C PHE A 153 12.30 -2.07 9.40
N ALA A 154 13.27 -2.68 10.06
CA ALA A 154 14.49 -3.12 9.42
C ALA A 154 14.34 -4.57 8.92
N ASN A 155 14.29 -4.77 7.62
CA ASN A 155 14.36 -6.09 7.04
C ASN A 155 15.80 -6.39 6.59
N LYS A 156 16.46 -7.31 7.30
CA LYS A 156 17.87 -7.67 7.02
C LYS A 156 18.03 -8.66 5.86
N ASN A 157 16.97 -9.31 5.42
CA ASN A 157 17.12 -10.47 4.55
C ASN A 157 17.07 -10.12 3.06
N LYS A 158 16.03 -9.40 2.63
CA LYS A 158 15.84 -9.00 1.23
C LYS A 158 14.72 -7.97 1.10
N PRO A 159 14.67 -7.20 0.00
CA PRO A 159 13.51 -6.40 -0.33
C PRO A 159 12.24 -7.26 -0.37
N ALA A 160 11.14 -6.73 0.13
CA ALA A 160 9.83 -7.38 0.13
C ALA A 160 8.90 -6.68 -0.86
N ASP A 161 7.93 -7.43 -1.41
CA ASP A 161 6.89 -6.87 -2.28
C ASP A 161 5.77 -6.14 -1.48
N ASP A 162 5.81 -6.23 -0.15
CA ASP A 162 4.91 -5.53 0.77
C ASP A 162 5.67 -4.96 1.96
N THR A 163 5.05 -4.05 2.70
CA THR A 163 5.64 -3.40 3.87
C THR A 163 4.64 -3.31 5.01
N GLU A 164 5.14 -3.28 6.24
CA GLU A 164 4.29 -2.94 7.37
C GLU A 164 3.94 -1.46 7.36
N LEU A 165 2.70 -1.17 7.67
CA LEU A 165 2.18 0.19 7.77
C LEU A 165 1.82 0.52 9.22
N TRP A 166 2.10 1.75 9.66
CA TRP A 166 1.49 2.29 10.87
C TRP A 166 0.00 2.48 10.65
N LYS A 167 -0.36 3.05 9.50
CA LYS A 167 -1.71 3.25 9.04
C LYS A 167 -1.75 3.16 7.51
N THR A 168 -2.83 2.61 6.99
CA THR A 168 -3.13 2.67 5.57
C THR A 168 -3.49 4.10 5.14
N TRP A 169 -3.93 4.31 3.92
CA TRP A 169 -4.26 5.64 3.41
C TRP A 169 -5.33 6.35 4.24
N GLU A 170 -4.95 7.47 4.84
CA GLU A 170 -5.82 8.33 5.62
C GLU A 170 -6.15 9.63 4.87
N ILE A 171 -7.37 10.11 5.07
CA ILE A 171 -7.80 11.42 4.58
C ILE A 171 -7.16 12.49 5.47
N CYS A 172 -6.60 13.55 4.87
CA CYS A 172 -6.13 14.70 5.63
C CYS A 172 -7.28 15.32 6.45
N SER A 173 -7.09 15.35 7.74
CA SER A 173 -8.04 15.90 8.72
C SER A 173 -7.27 16.35 9.96
N PRO A 174 -7.87 17.15 10.84
CA PRO A 174 -7.25 17.52 12.10
C PRO A 174 -6.74 16.32 12.91
N GLN A 175 -7.52 15.24 12.94
CA GLN A 175 -7.18 14.02 13.71
C GLN A 175 -6.00 13.26 13.11
N ASN A 176 -5.93 13.20 11.77
CA ASN A 176 -4.95 12.37 11.08
C ASN A 176 -3.62 13.09 10.86
N VAL A 177 -3.63 14.43 10.75
CA VAL A 177 -2.43 15.21 10.47
C VAL A 177 -1.50 15.35 11.67
N GLU A 178 -2.02 15.34 12.90
CA GLU A 178 -1.22 15.60 14.11
C GLU A 178 0.07 14.80 14.18
N LYS A 179 -0.02 13.50 13.88
CA LYS A 179 1.11 12.55 13.95
C LYS A 179 1.80 12.32 12.62
N PHE A 180 1.34 12.95 11.56
CA PHE A 180 1.95 12.86 10.24
C PHE A 180 3.14 13.82 10.13
N SER A 181 4.09 13.53 9.23
CA SER A 181 5.24 14.39 8.95
C SER A 181 4.83 15.83 8.68
N ALA A 182 5.32 16.77 9.48
CA ALA A 182 5.08 18.20 9.27
C ALA A 182 5.64 18.67 7.94
N LEU A 183 6.87 18.26 7.60
CA LEU A 183 7.52 18.64 6.34
C LEU A 183 6.76 18.12 5.14
N ALA A 184 6.36 16.85 5.16
CA ALA A 184 5.56 16.27 4.09
C ALA A 184 4.19 16.92 3.96
N TYR A 185 3.51 17.20 5.08
CA TYR A 185 2.21 17.84 5.09
C TYR A 185 2.25 19.27 4.51
N LEU A 186 3.19 20.10 4.97
CA LEU A 186 3.33 21.48 4.49
C LEU A 186 3.69 21.51 2.99
N PHE A 187 4.57 20.60 2.56
CA PHE A 187 4.86 20.41 1.14
C PHE A 187 3.60 20.02 0.35
N GLY A 188 2.84 19.07 0.87
CA GLY A 188 1.58 18.62 0.25
C GLY A 188 0.53 19.71 0.16
N LYS A 189 0.43 20.59 1.17
CA LYS A 189 -0.44 21.79 1.13
C LYS A 189 -0.06 22.70 -0.03
N GLU A 190 1.21 23.04 -0.12
CA GLU A 190 1.73 23.92 -1.18
C GLU A 190 1.48 23.34 -2.57
N LEU A 191 1.71 22.03 -2.74
CA LEU A 191 1.39 21.34 -3.99
C LEU A 191 -0.10 21.38 -4.32
N TYR A 192 -0.95 21.07 -3.35
CA TYR A 192 -2.39 21.09 -3.56
C TYR A 192 -2.89 22.48 -3.93
N ASP A 193 -2.40 23.53 -3.24
CA ASP A 193 -2.80 24.90 -3.49
C ASP A 193 -2.39 25.39 -4.88
N ARG A 194 -1.25 24.93 -5.39
CA ARG A 194 -0.77 25.28 -6.74
C ARG A 194 -1.40 24.44 -7.84
N LEU A 195 -1.50 23.12 -7.63
CA LEU A 195 -1.88 22.19 -8.70
C LEU A 195 -3.38 21.90 -8.73
N ARG A 196 -4.07 22.01 -7.61
CA ARG A 196 -5.50 21.69 -7.45
C ARG A 196 -5.85 20.28 -7.92
N VAL A 197 -4.98 19.31 -7.62
CA VAL A 197 -5.16 17.88 -7.88
C VAL A 197 -5.02 17.08 -6.58
N PRO A 198 -5.56 15.86 -6.49
CA PRO A 198 -5.33 14.99 -5.34
C PRO A 198 -3.83 14.75 -5.10
N ILE A 199 -3.40 14.79 -3.83
CA ILE A 199 -2.00 14.60 -3.43
C ILE A 199 -1.90 13.40 -2.50
N GLY A 200 -1.10 12.41 -2.87
CA GLY A 200 -0.73 11.26 -2.03
C GLY A 200 0.67 11.45 -1.44
N LEU A 201 0.79 11.40 -0.13
CA LEU A 201 2.05 11.52 0.60
C LEU A 201 2.37 10.18 1.27
N VAL A 202 3.45 9.56 0.85
CA VAL A 202 3.92 8.29 1.42
C VAL A 202 5.11 8.60 2.32
N GLN A 203 4.90 8.61 3.63
CA GLN A 203 5.96 8.83 4.60
C GLN A 203 6.71 7.54 4.88
N SER A 204 8.01 7.54 4.64
CA SER A 204 8.96 6.50 5.05
C SER A 204 10.19 7.17 5.65
N ALA A 205 10.17 7.38 6.96
CA ALA A 205 11.21 8.09 7.69
C ALA A 205 11.67 7.30 8.90
N TYR A 206 12.96 7.43 9.24
CA TYR A 206 13.56 6.78 10.41
C TYR A 206 14.59 7.73 11.04
N GLY A 207 14.24 8.30 12.20
CA GLY A 207 15.14 9.21 12.94
C GLY A 207 16.46 8.55 13.31
N GLY A 208 17.57 9.25 13.02
CA GLY A 208 18.91 8.72 13.24
C GLY A 208 19.42 7.79 12.14
N ALA A 209 18.65 7.51 11.09
CA ALA A 209 19.15 6.74 9.95
C ALA A 209 20.24 7.52 9.20
N SER A 210 21.31 6.82 8.84
CA SER A 210 22.36 7.39 7.97
C SER A 210 21.89 7.46 6.52
N ALA A 211 22.58 8.21 5.67
CA ALA A 211 22.26 8.34 4.26
C ALA A 211 22.32 6.98 3.53
N GLU A 212 23.26 6.14 3.92
CA GLU A 212 23.49 4.81 3.34
C GLU A 212 22.27 3.89 3.52
N ALA A 213 21.49 4.06 4.61
CA ALA A 213 20.29 3.27 4.85
C ALA A 213 19.20 3.47 3.77
N TRP A 214 19.29 4.54 3.00
CA TRP A 214 18.36 4.90 1.93
C TRP A 214 18.91 4.58 0.52
N MET A 215 20.11 4.00 0.45
CA MET A 215 20.74 3.64 -0.81
C MET A 215 20.55 2.17 -1.15
N GLY A 216 20.36 1.87 -2.43
CA GLY A 216 20.36 0.50 -2.90
C GLY A 216 21.73 -0.16 -2.78
N LEU A 217 21.76 -1.47 -2.53
CA LEU A 217 22.99 -2.25 -2.35
C LEU A 217 23.99 -2.06 -3.51
N GLU A 218 23.49 -2.04 -4.75
CA GLU A 218 24.34 -1.86 -5.94
C GLU A 218 24.99 -0.48 -5.97
N THR A 219 24.29 0.54 -5.48
CA THR A 219 24.87 1.88 -5.33
C THR A 219 25.93 1.89 -4.23
N LEU A 220 25.66 1.28 -3.06
CA LEU A 220 26.64 1.21 -1.96
C LEU A 220 27.93 0.51 -2.36
N LYS A 221 27.87 -0.52 -3.18
CA LYS A 221 29.05 -1.22 -3.72
C LYS A 221 29.99 -0.34 -4.55
N THR A 222 29.53 0.80 -5.04
CA THR A 222 30.37 1.73 -5.79
C THR A 222 31.26 2.61 -4.91
N PHE A 223 31.02 2.64 -3.60
CA PHE A 223 31.80 3.41 -2.63
C PHE A 223 32.84 2.52 -1.95
N ALA A 224 34.12 2.84 -2.14
CA ALA A 224 35.23 2.03 -1.60
C ALA A 224 35.19 1.94 -0.06
N GLU A 225 34.79 3.01 0.60
CA GLU A 225 34.65 3.13 2.05
C GLU A 225 33.55 2.25 2.65
N MET A 226 32.59 1.80 1.81
CA MET A 226 31.52 0.91 2.25
C MET A 226 31.90 -0.58 2.21
N LYS A 227 33.06 -0.92 1.68
CA LYS A 227 33.45 -2.31 1.44
C LYS A 227 33.44 -3.15 2.72
N ASP A 228 34.07 -2.66 3.80
CA ASP A 228 34.18 -3.41 5.06
C ASP A 228 32.82 -3.58 5.74
N GLU A 229 31.95 -2.57 5.65
CA GLU A 229 30.58 -2.65 6.18
C GLU A 229 29.74 -3.66 5.38
N LEU A 230 29.81 -3.62 4.05
CA LEU A 230 29.08 -4.56 3.19
C LEU A 230 29.53 -6.00 3.38
N GLU A 231 30.83 -6.25 3.63
CA GLU A 231 31.33 -7.59 3.94
C GLU A 231 30.79 -8.11 5.30
N LYS A 232 30.60 -7.24 6.29
CA LYS A 232 29.95 -7.59 7.57
C LYS A 232 28.46 -7.96 7.35
N TYR A 233 27.72 -7.17 6.57
CA TYR A 233 26.30 -7.41 6.30
C TYR A 233 26.05 -8.62 5.39
N GLY A 234 26.96 -8.96 4.50
CA GLY A 234 26.84 -10.13 3.62
C GLY A 234 27.05 -11.48 4.33
N LYS A 235 27.36 -11.46 5.63
CA LYS A 235 27.52 -12.67 6.46
C LYS A 235 26.26 -13.03 7.28
N TYR A 236 25.15 -12.32 7.11
CA TYR A 236 23.88 -12.58 7.82
C TYR A 236 22.77 -13.02 6.88
#